data_0e44aeb09db058d05c4650bfa93285b4
#
_entry.id   0e44aeb09db058d05c4650bfa93285b4
#
_cell.length_a   1.000
_cell.length_b   1.000
_cell.length_c   1.000
_cell.angle_alpha   90.00
_cell.angle_beta   90.00
_cell.angle_gamma   90.00
#
_symmetry.space_group_name_H-M   'P 1'
#
loop_
_entity.id
_entity.type
_entity.pdbx_description
1 polymer ?
#
loop_
_entity_poly.entity_id
_entity_poly.type
_entity_poly.pdbx_seq_one_letter_code
_entity_poly.pdbx_strand_id
1 'polypeptide(L)'
;MNTDNLIAHARARFDHVAARRVLKEKYEAKMLFAHNGGMWRAGPELLVLLATVPPGDAVVLDLYETPVQVNPEQLRGMAMMRWQEQMNAWLVEHEQLNRQR
;
A
#
# COMPACT_ATOMS: atom_id res chain seq x y z
N MET A 1 -1.24 -16.63 -38.29
CA MET A 1 -0.35 -16.13 -37.23
C MET A 1 0.83 -17.08 -37.09
N ASN A 2 2.06 -16.59 -37.13
CA ASN A 2 3.22 -17.45 -36.99
C ASN A 2 3.62 -17.61 -35.52
N THR A 3 4.52 -18.56 -35.25
CA THR A 3 4.98 -18.87 -33.89
C THR A 3 5.68 -17.68 -33.23
N ASP A 4 6.42 -16.90 -34.02
CA ASP A 4 7.15 -15.73 -33.48
C ASP A 4 6.19 -14.67 -32.93
N ASN A 5 5.07 -14.44 -33.61
CA ASN A 5 4.05 -13.51 -33.13
C ASN A 5 3.39 -13.98 -31.83
N LEU A 6 3.15 -15.28 -31.73
CA LEU A 6 2.58 -15.88 -30.51
C LEU A 6 3.54 -15.73 -29.33
N ILE A 7 4.81 -15.97 -29.54
CA ILE A 7 5.84 -15.82 -28.50
C ILE A 7 5.95 -14.37 -28.08
N ALA A 8 5.94 -13.42 -29.02
CA ALA A 8 6.00 -12.01 -28.72
C ALA A 8 4.79 -11.54 -27.90
N HIS A 9 3.59 -12.01 -28.24
CA HIS A 9 2.38 -11.69 -27.48
C HIS A 9 2.41 -12.27 -26.07
N ALA A 10 2.84 -13.51 -25.92
CA ALA A 10 2.96 -14.15 -24.61
C ALA A 10 3.97 -13.43 -23.72
N ARG A 11 5.10 -13.04 -24.30
CA ARG A 11 6.17 -12.32 -23.58
C ARG A 11 5.70 -10.93 -23.15
N ALA A 12 5.04 -10.19 -24.02
CA ALA A 12 4.52 -8.85 -23.72
C ALA A 12 3.50 -8.92 -22.58
N ARG A 13 2.64 -9.92 -22.57
CA ARG A 13 1.65 -10.11 -21.51
C ARG A 13 2.32 -10.45 -20.19
N PHE A 14 3.31 -11.34 -20.21
CA PHE A 14 4.08 -11.71 -19.03
C PHE A 14 4.81 -10.50 -18.44
N ASP A 15 5.46 -9.70 -19.28
CA ASP A 15 6.18 -8.50 -18.85
C ASP A 15 5.23 -7.48 -18.23
N HIS A 16 4.02 -7.34 -18.76
CA HIS A 16 3.02 -6.44 -18.21
C HIS A 16 2.55 -6.89 -16.82
N VAL A 17 2.31 -8.19 -16.64
CA VAL A 17 1.94 -8.75 -15.33
C VAL A 17 3.07 -8.57 -14.32
N ALA A 18 4.31 -8.81 -14.73
CA ALA A 18 5.47 -8.61 -13.87
C ALA A 18 5.63 -7.14 -13.48
N ALA A 19 5.43 -6.21 -14.43
CA ALA A 19 5.50 -4.78 -14.16
C ALA A 19 4.42 -4.32 -13.18
N ARG A 20 3.21 -4.85 -13.29
CA ARG A 20 2.12 -4.57 -12.35
C ARG A 20 2.46 -5.04 -10.93
N ARG A 21 3.09 -6.20 -10.82
CA ARG A 21 3.52 -6.76 -9.53
C ARG A 21 4.59 -5.89 -8.89
N VAL A 22 5.59 -5.47 -9.64
CA VAL A 22 6.65 -4.58 -9.16
C VAL A 22 6.06 -3.26 -8.66
N LEU A 23 5.12 -2.70 -9.42
CA LEU A 23 4.45 -1.47 -9.05
C LEU A 23 3.66 -1.64 -7.74
N LYS A 24 2.94 -2.73 -7.58
CA LYS A 24 2.20 -3.05 -6.36
C LYS A 24 3.14 -3.14 -5.16
N GLU A 25 4.23 -3.88 -5.28
CA GLU A 25 5.22 -4.04 -4.22
C GLU A 25 5.84 -2.70 -3.82
N LYS A 26 6.13 -1.85 -4.80
CA LYS A 26 6.65 -0.51 -4.58
C LYS A 26 5.72 0.32 -3.68
N TYR A 27 4.43 0.34 -3.99
CA TYR A 27 3.47 1.14 -3.23
C TYR A 27 3.08 0.50 -1.91
N GLU A 28 3.05 -0.82 -1.80
CA GLU A 28 2.86 -1.50 -0.53
C GLU A 28 3.98 -1.12 0.46
N ALA A 29 5.23 -1.05 -0.02
CA ALA A 29 6.35 -0.62 0.80
C ALA A 29 6.22 0.83 1.25
N LYS A 30 5.64 1.68 0.41
CA LYS A 30 5.44 3.11 0.72
C LYS A 30 4.30 3.36 1.71
N MET A 31 3.49 2.35 2.00
CA MET A 31 2.45 2.46 3.03
C MET A 31 3.01 2.40 4.45
N LEU A 32 4.27 2.01 4.61
CA LEU A 32 4.90 1.93 5.92
C LEU A 32 5.31 3.31 6.41
N PHE A 33 5.05 3.60 7.68
CA PHE A 33 5.45 4.86 8.30
C PHE A 33 5.69 4.68 9.80
N ALA A 34 6.51 5.55 10.37
CA ALA A 34 6.84 5.54 11.79
C ALA A 34 5.98 6.55 12.54
N HIS A 35 5.52 6.19 13.74
CA HIS A 35 4.77 7.08 14.60
C HIS A 35 4.86 6.58 16.05
N ASN A 36 5.19 7.47 16.98
CA ASN A 36 5.30 7.20 18.42
C ASN A 36 6.17 5.99 18.76
N GLY A 37 7.27 5.83 18.04
CA GLY A 37 8.21 4.73 18.27
C GLY A 37 7.78 3.40 17.69
N GLY A 38 6.62 3.33 17.04
CA GLY A 38 6.13 2.14 16.35
C GLY A 38 6.21 2.28 14.84
N MET A 39 6.10 1.16 14.15
CA MET A 39 6.05 1.11 12.71
C MET A 39 4.66 0.62 12.28
N TRP A 40 4.06 1.33 11.34
CA TRP A 40 2.67 1.11 10.95
C TRP A 40 2.55 0.93 9.45
N ARG A 41 1.54 0.19 9.03
CA ARG A 41 1.17 0.10 7.62
C ARG A 41 -0.15 0.81 7.41
N ALA A 42 -0.14 1.87 6.59
CA ALA A 42 -1.36 2.58 6.21
C ALA A 42 -2.25 1.66 5.37
N GLY A 43 -3.52 1.62 5.68
CA GLY A 43 -4.47 0.82 4.93
C GLY A 43 -5.71 0.48 5.73
N PRO A 44 -6.65 -0.26 5.11
CA PRO A 44 -7.93 -0.59 5.76
C PRO A 44 -7.79 -1.35 7.08
N GLU A 45 -6.82 -2.25 7.20
CA GLU A 45 -6.63 -3.03 8.44
C GLU A 45 -6.36 -2.13 9.64
N LEU A 46 -5.44 -1.18 9.50
CA LEU A 46 -5.12 -0.24 10.56
C LEU A 46 -6.31 0.66 10.87
N LEU A 47 -7.00 1.15 9.84
CA LEU A 47 -8.16 2.03 10.00
C LEU A 47 -9.30 1.32 10.74
N VAL A 48 -9.55 0.05 10.43
CA VAL A 48 -10.55 -0.75 11.13
C VAL A 48 -10.16 -0.94 12.59
N LEU A 49 -8.90 -1.27 12.85
CA LEU A 49 -8.40 -1.42 14.22
C LEU A 49 -8.62 -0.14 15.02
N LEU A 50 -8.23 0.99 14.46
CA LEU A 50 -8.34 2.28 15.15
C LEU A 50 -9.78 2.72 15.36
N ALA A 51 -10.72 2.24 14.53
CA ALA A 51 -12.14 2.50 14.70
C ALA A 51 -12.75 1.69 15.85
N THR A 52 -12.11 0.60 16.27
CA THR A 52 -12.62 -0.27 17.33
C THR A 52 -12.10 0.08 18.72
N VAL A 53 -11.06 0.92 18.82
CA VAL A 53 -10.53 1.31 20.14
C VAL A 53 -11.32 2.49 20.71
N PRO A 54 -11.41 2.61 22.05
CA PRO A 54 -12.14 3.73 22.66
C PRO A 54 -11.43 5.06 22.42
N PRO A 55 -12.13 6.20 22.55
CA PRO A 55 -11.50 7.50 22.44
C PRO A 55 -10.48 7.73 23.56
N GLY A 56 -9.49 8.58 23.28
CA GLY A 56 -8.36 8.82 24.16
C GLY A 56 -7.20 7.90 23.83
N ASP A 57 -6.11 8.01 24.61
CA ASP A 57 -4.92 7.23 24.36
C ASP A 57 -5.20 5.73 24.55
N ALA A 58 -4.68 4.93 23.63
CA ALA A 58 -4.85 3.48 23.65
C ALA A 58 -3.53 2.79 23.35
N VAL A 59 -3.39 1.55 23.80
CA VAL A 59 -2.24 0.72 23.49
C VAL A 59 -2.64 -0.26 22.39
N VAL A 60 -1.92 -0.21 21.27
CA VAL A 60 -2.16 -1.09 20.12
C VAL A 60 -0.85 -1.71 19.68
N LEU A 61 -0.95 -2.87 19.02
CA LEU A 61 0.24 -3.52 18.48
C LEU A 61 0.61 -2.89 17.14
N ASP A 62 1.89 -2.58 16.98
CA ASP A 62 2.40 -2.07 15.71
C ASP A 62 2.63 -3.20 14.70
N LEU A 63 3.25 -2.88 13.56
CA LEU A 63 3.52 -3.86 12.50
C LEU A 63 4.36 -5.04 12.99
N TYR A 64 5.22 -4.84 13.98
CA TYR A 64 6.10 -5.86 14.55
C TYR A 64 5.55 -6.47 15.82
N GLU A 65 4.25 -6.26 16.08
CA GLU A 65 3.56 -6.80 17.26
C GLU A 65 4.13 -6.29 18.58
N THR A 66 4.65 -5.06 18.57
CA THR A 66 5.11 -4.37 19.78
C THR A 66 3.99 -3.48 20.29
N PRO A 67 3.65 -3.53 21.60
CA PRO A 67 2.63 -2.65 22.15
C PRO A 67 3.14 -1.19 22.18
N VAL A 68 2.33 -0.29 21.63
CA VAL A 68 2.67 1.13 21.53
C VAL A 68 1.46 1.95 21.99
N GLN A 69 1.70 2.94 22.84
CA GLN A 69 0.66 3.87 23.25
C GLN A 69 0.49 4.93 22.17
N VAL A 70 -0.72 5.11 21.67
CA VAL A 70 -1.03 6.04 20.60
C VAL A 70 -2.30 6.82 20.90
N ASN A 71 -2.44 7.98 20.28
CA ASN A 71 -3.73 8.64 20.15
C ASN A 71 -4.38 8.12 18.85
N PRO A 72 -5.50 7.37 18.94
CA PRO A 72 -6.07 6.72 17.76
C PRO A 72 -6.48 7.71 16.66
N GLU A 73 -7.00 8.87 17.02
CA GLU A 73 -7.39 9.88 16.02
C GLU A 73 -6.20 10.43 15.27
N GLN A 74 -5.10 10.69 15.98
CA GLN A 74 -3.88 11.22 15.40
C GLN A 74 -3.25 10.18 14.46
N LEU A 75 -3.13 8.94 14.92
CA LEU A 75 -2.60 7.85 14.11
C LEU A 75 -3.47 7.60 12.88
N ARG A 76 -4.78 7.63 13.06
CA ARG A 76 -5.74 7.49 11.96
C ARG A 76 -5.55 8.55 10.89
N GLY A 77 -5.42 9.82 11.30
CA GLY A 77 -5.19 10.92 10.37
C GLY A 77 -3.93 10.74 9.56
N MET A 78 -2.83 10.34 10.21
CA MET A 78 -1.56 10.09 9.54
C MET A 78 -1.65 8.90 8.59
N ALA A 79 -2.32 7.83 9.00
CA ALA A 79 -2.51 6.65 8.17
C ALA A 79 -3.36 6.96 6.93
N MET A 80 -4.44 7.72 7.09
CA MET A 80 -5.30 8.11 5.97
C MET A 80 -4.56 8.99 4.98
N MET A 81 -3.78 9.95 5.48
CA MET A 81 -3.00 10.84 4.64
C MET A 81 -1.97 10.05 3.81
N ARG A 82 -1.21 9.17 4.47
CA ARG A 82 -0.21 8.32 3.79
C ARG A 82 -0.87 7.44 2.74
N TRP A 83 -1.96 6.78 3.11
CA TRP A 83 -2.66 5.87 2.21
C TRP A 83 -3.17 6.61 0.97
N GLN A 84 -3.81 7.76 1.16
CA GLN A 84 -4.36 8.53 0.05
C GLN A 84 -3.26 9.06 -0.89
N GLU A 85 -2.18 9.60 -0.33
CA GLU A 85 -1.04 10.04 -1.12
C GLU A 85 -0.47 8.92 -2.00
N GLN A 86 -0.24 7.77 -1.40
CA GLN A 86 0.38 6.66 -2.12
C GLN A 86 -0.58 6.03 -3.12
N MET A 87 -1.87 5.95 -2.81
CA MET A 87 -2.86 5.45 -3.76
C MET A 87 -2.99 6.36 -4.97
N ASN A 88 -2.97 7.68 -4.76
CA ASN A 88 -3.01 8.64 -5.87
C ASN A 88 -1.80 8.50 -6.78
N ALA A 89 -0.61 8.37 -6.19
CA ALA A 89 0.62 8.17 -6.96
C ALA A 89 0.63 6.82 -7.70
N TRP A 90 0.14 5.79 -7.04
CA TRP A 90 0.02 4.46 -7.64
C TRP A 90 -0.92 4.51 -8.85
N LEU A 91 -2.06 5.18 -8.73
CA LEU A 91 -3.01 5.31 -9.83
C LEU A 91 -2.37 5.93 -11.06
N VAL A 92 -1.58 7.00 -10.89
CA VAL A 92 -0.88 7.66 -12.00
C VAL A 92 0.06 6.69 -12.72
N GLU A 93 0.88 5.98 -11.97
CA GLU A 93 1.82 5.01 -12.56
C GLU A 93 1.09 3.82 -13.19
N HIS A 94 -0.01 3.37 -12.57
CA HIS A 94 -0.84 2.30 -13.13
C HIS A 94 -1.42 2.70 -14.48
N GLU A 95 -1.94 3.91 -14.58
CA GLU A 95 -2.48 4.43 -15.85
C GLU A 95 -1.41 4.53 -16.92
N GLN A 96 -0.20 4.98 -16.55
CA GLN A 96 0.92 5.04 -17.47
C GLN A 96 1.28 3.65 -17.99
N LEU A 97 1.31 2.66 -17.10
CA LEU A 97 1.60 1.28 -17.47
C LEU A 97 0.55 0.74 -18.42
N ASN A 98 -0.72 1.03 -18.19
CA ASN A 98 -1.81 0.59 -19.06
C ASN A 98 -1.72 1.22 -20.46
N ARG A 99 -1.23 2.45 -20.58
CA ARG A 99 -1.04 3.10 -21.88
C ARG A 99 0.07 2.49 -22.70
N GLN A 100 0.98 1.76 -22.07
CA GLN A 100 2.10 1.11 -22.75
C GLN A 100 1.75 -0.27 -23.30
N ARG A 101 0.53 -0.73 -23.11
CA ARG A 101 0.07 -2.04 -23.62
C ARG A 101 -0.09 -2.03 -25.13
#